data_6962574d2451a253702c4255eae17c07
#
_entry.id   6962574d2451a253702c4255eae17c07
#
_cell.length_a   1.000
_cell.length_b   1.000
_cell.length_c   1.000
_cell.angle_alpha   90.00
_cell.angle_beta   90.00
_cell.angle_gamma   90.00
#
_symmetry.space_group_name_H-M   'P 1'
#
loop_
_entity.id
_entity.type
_entity.pdbx_description
1 polymer ?
#
loop_
_entity_poly.entity_id
_entity_poly.type
_entity_poly.pdbx_seq_one_letter_code
_entity_poly.pdbx_strand_id
1 'polypeptide(L)'
;HLDKALGNTVLVIDGFTRFSAEEEALVALLNDKCHQIVIGTYASQKAYRANFVYGNVYQASVDFLRTLAQTYKVTPDYVTTDKEGNPSFARISRLLESRHDFSTVDEQLTDQDKQALQVWEVVNQKEEVAQVAKSIRQLLADGKRYKDILVLLGDEESYKLQVGQIFRKFDIPYYFGKEETMSSHPLVQFVDSLERIRRYNYRAEDLLNLVKSGLYGGFAQEDLDLFEYYVNFADIKGRHKFLSDFTANSRDKYDLDQLNALRSQLVEPLDKLLNSRKQKGSSLLKKLVVFLEAVQVPSQMAALTAKASEAEKEQNEQVWKAFSQLLEQVETIFGEETLSVDDFLSILRSGMLACDYRTVPATVDVVNVKKYDLIQPHSAPYVFALGMTQSHFPKVGQNKSLLSDEERSRINEATDEHRSLDIVTQSNSQRGHFVAMSLFNAASEQLVLSQPQILNETQDDMSVYLKELLDLGLSLVEKGRNRFEAKGDQIGNYKDLLSTVIALNSSHLDADLDKETQTFWSVAVRYLRKRLDKDQVLIPNVIDDVTTTKVDDQVMQLV
;
A
#
# COMPACT_ATOMS: atom_id res chain seq x y z
N HIS A 1 36.44 -10.36 13.00
CA HIS A 1 35.97 -8.98 13.25
C HIS A 1 34.59 -8.94 13.90
N LEU A 2 33.61 -9.77 13.49
CA LEU A 2 32.27 -9.83 14.08
C LEU A 2 32.29 -10.24 15.56
N ASP A 3 33.03 -11.27 15.93
CA ASP A 3 33.09 -11.76 17.31
C ASP A 3 33.58 -10.70 18.32
N LYS A 4 34.48 -9.81 17.86
CA LYS A 4 35.00 -8.72 18.70
C LYS A 4 34.02 -7.56 18.85
N ALA A 5 33.16 -7.35 17.86
CA ALA A 5 32.12 -6.34 17.89
C ALA A 5 30.93 -6.77 18.75
N LEU A 6 30.52 -8.04 18.64
CA LEU A 6 29.38 -8.61 19.37
C LEU A 6 29.66 -8.83 20.87
N GLY A 7 30.88 -9.08 21.26
CA GLY A 7 31.25 -9.34 22.68
C GLY A 7 30.96 -8.20 23.66
N ASN A 8 30.73 -6.98 23.17
CA ASN A 8 30.34 -5.82 23.99
C ASN A 8 28.90 -5.34 23.67
N THR A 9 28.14 -6.11 22.90
CA THR A 9 26.81 -5.70 22.43
C THR A 9 25.73 -6.26 23.34
N VAL A 10 24.79 -5.38 23.74
CA VAL A 10 23.52 -5.78 24.33
C VAL A 10 22.49 -5.80 23.21
N LEU A 11 21.93 -6.97 22.93
CA LEU A 11 20.87 -7.13 21.92
C LEU A 11 19.52 -7.10 22.61
N VAL A 12 18.60 -6.25 22.14
CA VAL A 12 17.22 -6.17 22.62
C VAL A 12 16.28 -6.67 21.52
N ILE A 13 15.47 -7.66 21.84
CA ILE A 13 14.46 -8.25 20.97
C ILE A 13 13.11 -8.04 21.65
N ASP A 14 12.19 -7.30 21.02
CA ASP A 14 10.92 -6.92 21.63
C ASP A 14 9.73 -7.22 20.72
N GLY A 15 8.58 -7.56 21.34
CA GLY A 15 7.30 -7.72 20.66
C GLY A 15 7.05 -9.07 20.00
N PHE A 16 7.93 -10.03 20.15
CA PHE A 16 7.72 -11.39 19.64
C PHE A 16 6.86 -12.22 20.58
N THR A 17 6.07 -13.14 20.02
CA THR A 17 5.31 -14.17 20.73
C THR A 17 5.74 -15.59 20.33
N ARG A 18 6.64 -15.69 19.36
CA ARG A 18 7.33 -16.92 18.94
C ARG A 18 8.52 -16.55 18.08
N PHE A 19 9.42 -17.50 17.92
CA PHE A 19 10.46 -17.49 16.90
C PHE A 19 10.21 -18.59 15.86
N SER A 20 10.63 -18.38 14.63
CA SER A 20 10.82 -19.45 13.66
C SER A 20 12.04 -20.30 14.05
N ALA A 21 12.19 -21.47 13.44
CA ALA A 21 13.35 -22.33 13.71
C ALA A 21 14.68 -21.62 13.37
N GLU A 22 14.70 -20.80 12.32
CA GLU A 22 15.86 -20.01 11.93
C GLU A 22 16.15 -18.89 12.92
N GLU A 23 15.11 -18.22 13.43
CA GLU A 23 15.25 -17.17 14.45
C GLU A 23 15.73 -17.77 15.78
N GLU A 24 15.20 -18.93 16.19
CA GLU A 24 15.69 -19.64 17.38
C GLU A 24 17.17 -20.01 17.23
N ALA A 25 17.57 -20.57 16.10
CA ALA A 25 18.96 -20.88 15.81
C ALA A 25 19.88 -19.64 15.82
N LEU A 26 19.36 -18.52 15.27
CA LEU A 26 20.08 -17.24 15.27
C LEU A 26 20.22 -16.70 16.71
N VAL A 27 19.15 -16.71 17.50
CA VAL A 27 19.17 -16.25 18.91
C VAL A 27 20.12 -17.11 19.72
N ALA A 28 20.11 -18.43 19.54
CA ALA A 28 21.04 -19.34 20.22
C ALA A 28 22.50 -19.01 19.86
N LEU A 29 22.80 -18.79 18.56
CA LEU A 29 24.14 -18.41 18.12
C LEU A 29 24.58 -17.05 18.69
N LEU A 30 23.67 -16.07 18.74
CA LEU A 30 23.94 -14.73 19.26
C LEU A 30 24.12 -14.75 20.80
N ASN A 31 23.41 -15.62 21.50
CA ASN A 31 23.58 -15.79 22.95
C ASN A 31 25.00 -16.14 23.34
N ASP A 32 25.69 -16.94 22.53
CA ASP A 32 27.07 -17.30 22.75
C ASP A 32 28.09 -16.19 22.42
N LYS A 33 27.66 -15.18 21.67
CA LYS A 33 28.53 -14.12 21.11
C LYS A 33 28.30 -12.74 21.71
N CYS A 34 27.08 -12.42 22.08
CA CYS A 34 26.71 -11.11 22.64
C CYS A 34 27.03 -11.06 24.15
N HIS A 35 27.24 -9.85 24.64
CA HIS A 35 27.38 -9.61 26.08
C HIS A 35 26.10 -9.98 26.83
N GLN A 36 24.96 -9.58 26.29
CA GLN A 36 23.65 -9.85 26.86
C GLN A 36 22.57 -9.83 25.75
N ILE A 37 21.57 -10.71 25.86
CA ILE A 37 20.34 -10.64 25.10
C ILE A 37 19.18 -10.37 26.05
N VAL A 38 18.38 -9.37 25.75
CA VAL A 38 17.14 -9.01 26.46
C VAL A 38 15.97 -9.28 25.55
N ILE A 39 15.05 -10.16 25.95
CA ILE A 39 13.86 -10.48 25.16
C ILE A 39 12.65 -10.02 25.94
N GLY A 40 11.85 -9.12 25.33
CA GLY A 40 10.64 -8.56 25.89
C GLY A 40 9.39 -8.92 25.08
N THR A 41 8.27 -9.04 25.78
CA THR A 41 6.95 -9.12 25.16
C THR A 41 5.90 -8.49 26.08
N TYR A 42 4.74 -8.21 25.50
CA TYR A 42 3.64 -7.56 26.20
C TYR A 42 2.70 -8.58 26.86
N ALA A 43 2.40 -8.40 28.15
CA ALA A 43 1.47 -9.23 28.89
C ALA A 43 0.86 -8.45 30.08
N SER A 44 -0.30 -8.87 30.59
CA SER A 44 -0.82 -8.35 31.85
C SER A 44 -0.08 -8.94 33.05
N GLN A 45 -0.07 -8.19 34.16
CA GLN A 45 0.50 -8.69 35.42
C GLN A 45 -0.25 -9.95 35.90
N LYS A 46 -1.57 -10.00 35.67
CA LYS A 46 -2.41 -11.14 36.00
C LYS A 46 -1.97 -12.40 35.22
N ALA A 47 -1.86 -12.29 33.90
CA ALA A 47 -1.44 -13.41 33.05
C ALA A 47 -0.02 -13.88 33.38
N TYR A 48 0.91 -12.96 33.64
CA TYR A 48 2.28 -13.28 34.04
C TYR A 48 2.36 -14.08 35.35
N ARG A 49 1.57 -13.71 36.36
CA ARG A 49 1.56 -14.35 37.67
C ARG A 49 0.74 -15.65 37.73
N ALA A 50 -0.11 -15.90 36.77
CA ALA A 50 -0.94 -17.10 36.74
C ALA A 50 -0.10 -18.35 36.49
N ASN A 51 -0.37 -19.42 37.25
CA ASN A 51 0.24 -20.74 37.01
C ASN A 51 -0.24 -21.36 35.69
N PHE A 52 -1.45 -21.03 35.29
CA PHE A 52 -2.09 -21.51 34.08
C PHE A 52 -2.89 -20.36 33.42
N VAL A 53 -2.67 -20.16 32.14
CA VAL A 53 -3.24 -19.02 31.38
C VAL A 53 -4.10 -19.45 30.21
N TYR A 54 -4.57 -20.70 30.19
CA TYR A 54 -5.38 -21.22 29.10
C TYR A 54 -6.64 -20.35 28.86
N GLY A 55 -6.82 -19.93 27.61
CA GLY A 55 -7.91 -19.02 27.24
C GLY A 55 -7.64 -17.54 27.52
N ASN A 56 -6.58 -17.17 28.26
CA ASN A 56 -6.23 -15.78 28.48
C ASN A 56 -5.72 -15.10 27.19
N VAL A 57 -6.07 -13.86 26.97
CA VAL A 57 -5.69 -13.08 25.77
C VAL A 57 -4.18 -12.88 25.61
N TYR A 58 -3.40 -13.02 26.68
CA TYR A 58 -1.94 -12.91 26.67
C TYR A 58 -1.23 -14.29 26.69
N GLN A 59 -1.96 -15.36 26.46
CA GLN A 59 -1.39 -16.73 26.54
C GLN A 59 -0.18 -16.89 25.62
N ALA A 60 -0.24 -16.40 24.37
CA ALA A 60 0.87 -16.51 23.43
C ALA A 60 2.17 -15.90 23.97
N SER A 61 2.08 -14.71 24.56
CA SER A 61 3.23 -14.00 25.16
C SER A 61 3.81 -14.74 26.35
N VAL A 62 2.94 -15.21 27.25
CA VAL A 62 3.37 -15.89 28.48
C VAL A 62 3.97 -17.25 28.19
N ASP A 63 3.39 -18.03 27.29
CA ASP A 63 3.92 -19.33 26.87
C ASP A 63 5.27 -19.19 26.17
N PHE A 64 5.42 -18.19 25.32
CA PHE A 64 6.68 -17.86 24.67
C PHE A 64 7.79 -17.55 25.69
N LEU A 65 7.54 -16.66 26.65
CA LEU A 65 8.52 -16.34 27.69
C LEU A 65 8.85 -17.54 28.58
N ARG A 66 7.88 -18.39 28.91
CA ARG A 66 8.10 -19.60 29.71
C ARG A 66 8.98 -20.61 28.97
N THR A 67 8.72 -20.79 27.67
CA THR A 67 9.56 -21.66 26.83
C THR A 67 11.00 -21.17 26.78
N LEU A 68 11.23 -19.88 26.54
CA LEU A 68 12.56 -19.28 26.54
C LEU A 68 13.22 -19.39 27.92
N ALA A 69 12.48 -19.14 28.99
CA ALA A 69 13.00 -19.27 30.36
C ALA A 69 13.48 -20.69 30.69
N GLN A 70 12.77 -21.71 30.23
CA GLN A 70 13.16 -23.10 30.36
C GLN A 70 14.39 -23.42 29.51
N THR A 71 14.42 -23.01 28.25
CA THR A 71 15.50 -23.25 27.30
C THR A 71 16.82 -22.64 27.79
N TYR A 72 16.79 -21.39 28.22
CA TYR A 72 17.99 -20.64 28.64
C TYR A 72 18.21 -20.63 30.14
N LYS A 73 17.38 -21.34 30.93
CA LYS A 73 17.47 -21.44 32.40
C LYS A 73 17.54 -20.09 33.11
N VAL A 74 16.73 -19.16 32.65
CA VAL A 74 16.60 -17.79 33.22
C VAL A 74 15.24 -17.64 33.88
N THR A 75 15.13 -16.67 34.80
CA THR A 75 13.83 -16.30 35.39
C THR A 75 13.34 -15.04 34.73
N PRO A 76 12.15 -15.05 34.09
CA PRO A 76 11.56 -13.84 33.51
C PRO A 76 11.23 -12.83 34.61
N ASP A 77 11.29 -11.55 34.30
CA ASP A 77 10.87 -10.46 35.18
C ASP A 77 9.71 -9.69 34.58
N TYR A 78 8.83 -9.16 35.41
CA TYR A 78 7.73 -8.33 35.00
C TYR A 78 8.04 -6.87 35.30
N VAL A 79 8.27 -6.10 34.28
CA VAL A 79 8.58 -4.67 34.38
C VAL A 79 7.30 -3.87 34.16
N THR A 80 6.85 -3.13 35.17
CA THR A 80 5.84 -2.09 35.01
C THR A 80 6.48 -0.87 34.38
N THR A 81 5.91 -0.38 33.29
CA THR A 81 6.36 0.89 32.71
C THR A 81 5.87 2.04 33.59
N ASP A 82 6.76 2.99 33.93
CA ASP A 82 6.38 4.24 34.62
C ASP A 82 5.51 5.18 33.74
N LYS A 83 5.35 4.86 32.48
CA LYS A 83 4.38 5.52 31.60
C LYS A 83 2.99 4.95 31.91
N GLU A 84 2.25 5.62 32.75
CA GLU A 84 0.81 5.40 32.83
C GLU A 84 0.21 5.62 31.45
N GLY A 85 -0.16 4.52 30.80
CA GLY A 85 -0.93 4.57 29.56
C GLY A 85 -2.29 5.22 29.85
N ASN A 86 -3.03 5.57 28.80
CA ASN A 86 -4.38 6.08 28.95
C ASN A 86 -5.24 5.06 29.75
N PRO A 87 -5.81 5.47 30.90
CA PRO A 87 -6.55 4.57 31.79
C PRO A 87 -7.75 3.89 31.09
N SER A 88 -8.28 4.50 30.05
CA SER A 88 -9.37 3.94 29.24
C SER A 88 -8.96 2.64 28.54
N PHE A 89 -7.80 2.62 27.87
CA PHE A 89 -7.32 1.40 27.21
C PHE A 89 -6.94 0.31 28.20
N ALA A 90 -6.38 0.70 29.35
CA ALA A 90 -6.08 -0.24 30.43
C ALA A 90 -7.35 -0.88 30.98
N ARG A 91 -8.43 -0.12 31.17
CA ARG A 91 -9.74 -0.63 31.61
C ARG A 91 -10.35 -1.58 30.58
N ILE A 92 -10.39 -1.18 29.31
CA ILE A 92 -10.89 -2.02 28.21
C ILE A 92 -10.13 -3.35 28.16
N SER A 93 -8.79 -3.31 28.28
CA SER A 93 -7.94 -4.50 28.28
C SER A 93 -8.27 -5.44 29.44
N ARG A 94 -8.47 -4.91 30.66
CA ARG A 94 -8.85 -5.73 31.82
C ARG A 94 -10.24 -6.38 31.64
N LEU A 95 -11.20 -5.63 31.09
CA LEU A 95 -12.53 -6.16 30.80
C LEU A 95 -12.50 -7.28 29.77
N LEU A 96 -11.73 -7.11 28.67
CA LEU A 96 -11.53 -8.16 27.67
C LEU A 96 -10.84 -9.39 28.27
N GLU A 97 -9.74 -9.20 29.01
CA GLU A 97 -9.02 -10.28 29.66
C GLU A 97 -9.93 -11.08 30.59
N SER A 98 -10.76 -10.38 31.42
CA SER A 98 -11.67 -11.04 32.36
C SER A 98 -12.75 -11.86 31.65
N ARG A 99 -13.22 -11.41 30.48
CA ARG A 99 -14.19 -12.15 29.68
C ARG A 99 -13.62 -13.46 29.13
N HIS A 100 -12.37 -13.44 28.70
CA HIS A 100 -11.70 -14.59 28.12
C HIS A 100 -11.25 -15.63 29.17
N ASP A 101 -10.82 -15.21 30.34
CA ASP A 101 -10.40 -16.10 31.42
C ASP A 101 -11.52 -16.39 32.45
N PHE A 102 -12.76 -15.95 32.14
CA PHE A 102 -13.96 -16.14 32.98
C PHE A 102 -13.81 -15.60 34.40
N SER A 103 -12.94 -14.62 34.62
CA SER A 103 -12.84 -13.95 35.91
C SER A 103 -13.84 -12.79 36.00
N THR A 104 -14.14 -12.37 37.24
CA THR A 104 -15.01 -11.22 37.49
C THR A 104 -14.19 -9.96 37.73
N VAL A 105 -14.53 -8.87 37.05
CA VAL A 105 -14.00 -7.55 37.28
C VAL A 105 -15.17 -6.63 37.55
N ASP A 106 -15.13 -5.89 38.66
CA ASP A 106 -16.17 -4.95 39.04
C ASP A 106 -15.89 -3.55 38.45
N GLU A 107 -15.74 -3.51 37.13
CA GLU A 107 -15.51 -2.30 36.34
C GLU A 107 -16.52 -2.22 35.20
N GLN A 108 -16.92 -0.99 34.85
CA GLN A 108 -17.78 -0.70 33.69
C GLN A 108 -17.13 0.38 32.82
N LEU A 109 -17.49 0.40 31.55
CA LEU A 109 -17.01 1.43 30.62
C LEU A 109 -17.64 2.79 30.97
N THR A 110 -16.80 3.82 30.98
CA THR A 110 -17.19 5.22 31.15
C THR A 110 -17.38 5.89 29.78
N ASP A 111 -18.00 7.08 29.76
CA ASP A 111 -18.13 7.87 28.54
C ASP A 111 -16.76 8.30 27.98
N GLN A 112 -15.76 8.48 28.85
CA GLN A 112 -14.39 8.78 28.43
C GLN A 112 -13.77 7.59 27.69
N ASP A 113 -14.04 6.35 28.12
CA ASP A 113 -13.56 5.15 27.44
C ASP A 113 -14.17 5.03 26.04
N LYS A 114 -15.47 5.36 25.90
CA LYS A 114 -16.18 5.36 24.62
C LYS A 114 -15.70 6.46 23.67
N GLN A 115 -15.13 7.54 24.18
CA GLN A 115 -14.48 8.57 23.38
C GLN A 115 -13.07 8.18 22.97
N ALA A 116 -12.31 7.51 23.86
CA ALA A 116 -10.96 7.07 23.60
C ALA A 116 -10.91 5.92 22.58
N LEU A 117 -11.88 4.99 22.63
CA LEU A 117 -12.01 3.89 21.67
C LEU A 117 -13.38 3.92 21.00
N GLN A 118 -13.39 4.08 19.69
CA GLN A 118 -14.59 4.11 18.86
C GLN A 118 -14.62 2.95 17.87
N VAL A 119 -15.80 2.38 17.68
CA VAL A 119 -16.05 1.37 16.64
C VAL A 119 -16.92 2.00 15.56
N TRP A 120 -16.41 2.06 14.33
CA TRP A 120 -17.13 2.62 13.20
C TRP A 120 -17.62 1.53 12.24
N GLU A 121 -18.81 1.74 11.71
CA GLU A 121 -19.32 1.00 10.56
C GLU A 121 -19.50 1.95 9.39
N VAL A 122 -18.97 1.55 8.23
CA VAL A 122 -18.98 2.36 7.00
C VAL A 122 -19.46 1.52 5.83
N VAL A 123 -20.07 2.12 4.83
CA VAL A 123 -20.68 1.40 3.70
C VAL A 123 -19.66 0.60 2.89
N ASN A 124 -18.49 1.19 2.60
CA ASN A 124 -17.43 0.56 1.80
C ASN A 124 -16.05 1.16 2.09
N GLN A 125 -14.99 0.51 1.57
CA GLN A 125 -13.59 0.92 1.73
C GLN A 125 -13.32 2.38 1.34
N LYS A 126 -13.89 2.83 0.23
CA LYS A 126 -13.65 4.19 -0.27
C LYS A 126 -14.19 5.23 0.71
N GLU A 127 -15.41 5.02 1.22
CA GLU A 127 -16.02 5.89 2.21
C GLU A 127 -15.29 5.80 3.55
N GLU A 128 -14.83 4.60 3.93
CA GLU A 128 -14.03 4.39 5.13
C GLU A 128 -12.77 5.26 5.14
N VAL A 129 -11.97 5.20 4.08
CA VAL A 129 -10.77 6.05 3.94
C VAL A 129 -11.13 7.54 3.89
N ALA A 130 -12.26 7.90 3.29
CA ALA A 130 -12.72 9.30 3.25
C ALA A 130 -13.10 9.82 4.64
N GLN A 131 -13.76 9.02 5.47
CA GLN A 131 -14.11 9.39 6.85
C GLN A 131 -12.86 9.53 7.72
N VAL A 132 -11.88 8.64 7.54
CA VAL A 132 -10.56 8.77 8.21
C VAL A 132 -9.84 10.04 7.76
N ALA A 133 -9.83 10.35 6.46
CA ALA A 133 -9.21 11.58 5.95
C ALA A 133 -9.87 12.84 6.51
N LYS A 134 -11.20 12.87 6.64
CA LYS A 134 -11.94 13.97 7.30
C LYS A 134 -11.53 14.11 8.76
N SER A 135 -11.46 13.00 9.49
CA SER A 135 -11.04 13.01 10.91
C SER A 135 -9.59 13.47 11.08
N ILE A 136 -8.69 13.05 10.19
CA ILE A 136 -7.31 13.56 10.18
C ILE A 136 -7.29 15.07 9.99
N ARG A 137 -8.06 15.60 9.02
CA ARG A 137 -8.14 17.05 8.78
C ARG A 137 -8.68 17.80 10.01
N GLN A 138 -9.58 17.18 10.76
CA GLN A 138 -10.12 17.75 12.00
C GLN A 138 -9.07 17.77 13.10
N LEU A 139 -8.35 16.67 13.33
CA LEU A 139 -7.22 16.63 14.27
C LEU A 139 -6.17 17.70 13.96
N LEU A 140 -5.89 17.96 12.68
CA LEU A 140 -4.97 19.04 12.28
C LEU A 140 -5.53 20.42 12.59
N ALA A 141 -6.84 20.64 12.43
CA ALA A 141 -7.49 21.89 12.82
C ALA A 141 -7.41 22.13 14.33
N ASP A 142 -7.40 21.05 15.11
CA ASP A 142 -7.20 21.05 16.56
C ASP A 142 -5.71 21.15 16.97
N GLY A 143 -4.80 21.40 16.00
CA GLY A 143 -3.37 21.64 16.26
C GLY A 143 -2.52 20.37 16.38
N LYS A 144 -3.05 19.18 16.05
CA LYS A 144 -2.28 17.94 16.02
C LYS A 144 -1.44 17.87 14.73
N ARG A 145 -0.43 16.99 14.70
CA ARG A 145 0.49 16.86 13.57
C ARG A 145 0.28 15.53 12.85
N TYR A 146 0.60 15.47 11.57
CA TYR A 146 0.53 14.24 10.78
C TYR A 146 1.34 13.08 11.40
N LYS A 147 2.53 13.35 11.93
CA LYS A 147 3.38 12.35 12.59
C LYS A 147 2.79 11.72 13.85
N ASP A 148 1.79 12.38 14.46
CA ASP A 148 1.09 11.88 15.65
C ASP A 148 -0.04 10.90 15.28
N ILE A 149 -0.25 10.68 13.97
CA ILE A 149 -1.35 9.89 13.42
C ILE A 149 -0.80 8.65 12.72
N LEU A 150 -1.36 7.50 13.08
CA LEU A 150 -1.07 6.21 12.50
C LEU A 150 -2.31 5.60 11.88
N VAL A 151 -2.22 5.14 10.64
CA VAL A 151 -3.28 4.37 9.97
C VAL A 151 -2.83 2.92 9.85
N LEU A 152 -3.66 2.00 10.31
CA LEU A 152 -3.40 0.57 10.29
C LEU A 152 -4.36 -0.12 9.34
N LEU A 153 -3.85 -1.01 8.51
CA LEU A 153 -4.61 -1.71 7.48
C LEU A 153 -4.62 -3.21 7.73
N GLY A 154 -5.78 -3.83 7.63
CA GLY A 154 -5.93 -5.28 7.66
C GLY A 154 -5.36 -5.94 6.40
N ASP A 155 -5.59 -5.32 5.26
CA ASP A 155 -5.04 -5.72 3.96
C ASP A 155 -4.53 -4.49 3.19
N GLU A 156 -3.21 -4.32 3.16
CA GLU A 156 -2.58 -3.18 2.53
C GLU A 156 -2.88 -3.10 1.03
N GLU A 157 -2.83 -4.23 0.32
CA GLU A 157 -3.04 -4.26 -1.13
C GLU A 157 -4.44 -3.76 -1.53
N SER A 158 -5.45 -4.15 -0.74
CA SER A 158 -6.84 -3.72 -0.95
C SER A 158 -7.06 -2.22 -0.71
N TYR A 159 -6.25 -1.60 0.16
CA TYR A 159 -6.42 -0.20 0.55
C TYR A 159 -5.46 0.78 -0.12
N LYS A 160 -4.35 0.30 -0.68
CA LYS A 160 -3.27 1.14 -1.22
C LYS A 160 -3.77 2.17 -2.23
N LEU A 161 -4.63 1.75 -3.16
CA LEU A 161 -5.19 2.63 -4.18
C LEU A 161 -6.11 3.69 -3.57
N GLN A 162 -7.03 3.29 -2.70
CA GLN A 162 -7.99 4.18 -2.04
C GLN A 162 -7.30 5.20 -1.15
N VAL A 163 -6.35 4.77 -0.33
CA VAL A 163 -5.54 5.66 0.52
C VAL A 163 -4.78 6.65 -0.35
N GLY A 164 -4.11 6.19 -1.42
CA GLY A 164 -3.36 7.05 -2.31
C GLY A 164 -4.20 8.12 -3.00
N GLN A 165 -5.37 7.77 -3.48
CA GLN A 165 -6.27 8.71 -4.16
C GLN A 165 -6.92 9.69 -3.18
N ILE A 166 -7.44 9.19 -2.06
CA ILE A 166 -8.19 9.99 -1.11
C ILE A 166 -7.26 10.91 -0.32
N PHE A 167 -6.12 10.42 0.18
CA PHE A 167 -5.19 11.28 0.92
C PHE A 167 -4.63 12.39 0.05
N ARG A 168 -4.35 12.14 -1.23
CA ARG A 168 -3.99 13.21 -2.19
C ARG A 168 -5.11 14.23 -2.38
N LYS A 169 -6.39 13.77 -2.50
CA LYS A 169 -7.55 14.67 -2.58
C LYS A 169 -7.66 15.58 -1.35
N PHE A 170 -7.35 15.04 -0.17
CA PHE A 170 -7.43 15.76 1.11
C PHE A 170 -6.13 16.50 1.48
N ASP A 171 -5.12 16.51 0.62
CA ASP A 171 -3.79 17.11 0.87
C ASP A 171 -3.15 16.56 2.16
N ILE A 172 -3.24 15.25 2.38
CA ILE A 172 -2.65 14.54 3.51
C ILE A 172 -1.38 13.83 3.04
N PRO A 173 -0.19 14.24 3.51
CA PRO A 173 1.04 13.52 3.26
C PRO A 173 1.04 12.19 4.03
N TYR A 174 1.41 11.10 3.36
CA TYR A 174 1.40 9.76 3.96
C TYR A 174 2.61 8.94 3.52
N TYR A 175 2.92 7.91 4.29
CA TYR A 175 4.02 7.00 4.03
C TYR A 175 3.67 5.56 4.41
N PHE A 176 3.82 4.62 3.49
CA PHE A 176 3.53 3.20 3.71
C PHE A 176 4.69 2.43 4.36
N GLY A 177 5.89 2.97 4.37
CA GLY A 177 7.06 2.33 5.02
C GLY A 177 7.54 1.03 4.39
N LYS A 178 7.04 0.66 3.21
CA LYS A 178 7.31 -0.62 2.54
C LYS A 178 8.08 -0.43 1.24
N GLU A 179 8.78 -1.48 0.86
CA GLU A 179 9.32 -1.59 -0.48
C GLU A 179 8.19 -1.67 -1.50
N GLU A 180 8.29 -0.89 -2.56
CA GLU A 180 7.35 -0.90 -3.67
C GLU A 180 7.98 -1.57 -4.89
N THR A 181 7.20 -2.39 -5.58
CA THR A 181 7.67 -3.04 -6.81
C THR A 181 7.81 -2.03 -7.94
N MET A 182 8.81 -2.21 -8.78
CA MET A 182 9.00 -1.39 -9.98
C MET A 182 8.00 -1.69 -11.10
N SER A 183 7.17 -2.72 -10.96
CA SER A 183 6.37 -3.31 -12.05
C SER A 183 5.46 -2.33 -12.79
N SER A 184 4.94 -1.31 -12.13
CA SER A 184 4.07 -0.27 -12.73
C SER A 184 4.83 0.92 -13.33
N HIS A 185 6.15 0.97 -13.16
CA HIS A 185 6.94 2.12 -13.62
C HIS A 185 7.12 2.12 -15.15
N PRO A 186 7.08 3.28 -15.85
CA PRO A 186 7.25 3.37 -17.30
C PRO A 186 8.52 2.69 -17.84
N LEU A 187 9.62 2.69 -17.08
CA LEU A 187 10.87 2.03 -17.45
C LEU A 187 10.74 0.51 -17.51
N VAL A 188 9.95 -0.10 -16.63
CA VAL A 188 9.67 -1.54 -16.68
C VAL A 188 8.80 -1.88 -17.88
N GLN A 189 7.76 -1.08 -18.14
CA GLN A 189 6.91 -1.23 -19.32
C GLN A 189 7.70 -1.06 -20.62
N PHE A 190 8.67 -0.15 -20.63
CA PHE A 190 9.59 0.04 -21.77
C PHE A 190 10.38 -1.25 -22.05
N VAL A 191 11.00 -1.86 -21.05
CA VAL A 191 11.76 -3.11 -21.20
C VAL A 191 10.86 -4.29 -21.54
N ASP A 192 9.68 -4.39 -20.92
CA ASP A 192 8.67 -5.40 -21.26
C ASP A 192 8.26 -5.30 -22.74
N SER A 193 8.05 -4.08 -23.24
CA SER A 193 7.72 -3.83 -24.63
C SER A 193 8.84 -4.29 -25.58
N LEU A 194 10.12 -4.08 -25.23
CA LEU A 194 11.25 -4.58 -26.03
C LEU A 194 11.23 -6.11 -26.16
N GLU A 195 11.03 -6.82 -25.05
CA GLU A 195 10.93 -8.29 -25.05
C GLU A 195 9.74 -8.77 -25.88
N ARG A 196 8.57 -8.12 -25.73
CA ARG A 196 7.34 -8.47 -26.46
C ARG A 196 7.45 -8.20 -27.96
N ILE A 197 8.04 -7.06 -28.37
CA ILE A 197 8.27 -6.74 -29.79
C ILE A 197 9.11 -7.84 -30.42
N ARG A 198 10.17 -8.29 -29.77
CA ARG A 198 11.02 -9.37 -30.25
C ARG A 198 10.27 -10.71 -30.29
N ARG A 199 9.62 -11.10 -29.21
CA ARG A 199 8.91 -12.36 -29.04
C ARG A 199 7.74 -12.52 -30.01
N TYR A 200 6.97 -11.46 -30.24
CA TYR A 200 5.77 -11.48 -31.07
C TYR A 200 5.99 -10.88 -32.48
N ASN A 201 7.23 -10.86 -32.93
CA ASN A 201 7.61 -10.43 -34.27
C ASN A 201 7.04 -9.08 -34.67
N TYR A 202 7.31 -8.02 -33.86
CA TYR A 202 6.91 -6.65 -34.14
C TYR A 202 5.38 -6.49 -34.26
N ARG A 203 4.64 -6.98 -33.29
CA ARG A 203 3.22 -6.70 -33.20
C ARG A 203 3.01 -5.19 -33.00
N ALA A 204 2.06 -4.60 -33.76
CA ALA A 204 1.83 -3.16 -33.75
C ALA A 204 1.55 -2.60 -32.34
N GLU A 205 0.72 -3.30 -31.57
CA GLU A 205 0.40 -2.95 -30.20
C GLU A 205 1.64 -2.84 -29.29
N ASP A 206 2.57 -3.81 -29.38
CA ASP A 206 3.76 -3.82 -28.54
C ASP A 206 4.74 -2.68 -28.91
N LEU A 207 4.86 -2.36 -30.22
CA LEU A 207 5.66 -1.23 -30.68
C LEU A 207 5.04 0.11 -30.26
N LEU A 208 3.73 0.26 -30.42
CA LEU A 208 3.02 1.46 -29.98
C LEU A 208 3.09 1.64 -28.45
N ASN A 209 3.01 0.57 -27.66
CA ASN A 209 3.20 0.63 -26.22
C ASN A 209 4.61 1.12 -25.84
N LEU A 210 5.65 0.65 -26.55
CA LEU A 210 7.03 1.15 -26.36
C LEU A 210 7.11 2.66 -26.57
N VAL A 211 6.56 3.15 -27.67
CA VAL A 211 6.59 4.56 -28.04
C VAL A 211 5.77 5.40 -27.05
N LYS A 212 4.60 4.91 -26.65
CA LYS A 212 3.70 5.58 -25.68
C LYS A 212 4.17 5.50 -24.23
N SER A 213 5.24 4.77 -23.93
CA SER A 213 5.84 4.75 -22.58
C SER A 213 6.31 6.12 -22.10
N GLY A 214 6.45 7.11 -23.00
CA GLY A 214 6.99 8.44 -22.73
C GLY A 214 8.52 8.46 -22.57
N LEU A 215 9.19 7.30 -22.71
CA LEU A 215 10.64 7.18 -22.60
C LEU A 215 11.34 7.08 -23.95
N TYR A 216 10.60 6.87 -25.01
CA TYR A 216 11.13 6.88 -26.39
C TYR A 216 11.16 8.32 -26.88
N GLY A 217 12.30 8.99 -26.78
CA GLY A 217 12.44 10.42 -27.03
C GLY A 217 12.67 10.82 -28.47
N GLY A 218 12.62 12.11 -28.72
CA GLY A 218 12.96 12.71 -30.00
C GLY A 218 11.77 12.94 -30.94
N PHE A 219 10.53 12.74 -30.49
CA PHE A 219 9.32 12.87 -31.31
C PHE A 219 8.29 13.83 -30.67
N ALA A 220 7.61 14.59 -31.48
CA ALA A 220 6.42 15.33 -31.05
C ALA A 220 5.23 14.37 -30.88
N GLN A 221 4.28 14.72 -30.02
CA GLN A 221 3.10 13.88 -29.79
C GLN A 221 2.28 13.72 -31.06
N GLU A 222 2.18 14.77 -31.85
CA GLU A 222 1.47 14.79 -33.13
C GLU A 222 2.06 13.78 -34.16
N ASP A 223 3.40 13.64 -34.14
CA ASP A 223 4.08 12.66 -35.02
C ASP A 223 3.79 11.23 -34.58
N LEU A 224 3.77 10.97 -33.26
CA LEU A 224 3.45 9.66 -32.71
C LEU A 224 2.00 9.28 -32.99
N ASP A 225 1.07 10.23 -32.84
CA ASP A 225 -0.34 10.04 -33.17
C ASP A 225 -0.53 9.76 -34.66
N LEU A 226 0.15 10.52 -35.53
CA LEU A 226 0.14 10.28 -36.98
C LEU A 226 0.66 8.88 -37.32
N PHE A 227 1.76 8.48 -36.72
CA PHE A 227 2.35 7.15 -36.92
C PHE A 227 1.38 6.04 -36.48
N GLU A 228 0.74 6.17 -35.31
CA GLU A 228 -0.27 5.23 -34.83
C GLU A 228 -1.48 5.15 -35.77
N TYR A 229 -2.03 6.28 -36.18
CA TYR A 229 -3.15 6.32 -37.12
C TYR A 229 -2.80 5.62 -38.42
N TYR A 230 -1.59 5.84 -38.94
CA TYR A 230 -1.15 5.18 -40.16
C TYR A 230 -0.95 3.68 -39.98
N VAL A 231 -0.27 3.24 -38.91
CA VAL A 231 -0.05 1.82 -38.60
C VAL A 231 -1.37 1.06 -38.54
N ASN A 232 -2.39 1.65 -37.90
CA ASN A 232 -3.73 1.08 -37.82
C ASN A 232 -4.47 1.11 -39.17
N PHE A 233 -4.37 2.19 -39.92
CA PHE A 233 -5.00 2.34 -41.24
C PHE A 233 -4.46 1.31 -42.26
N ALA A 234 -3.13 1.16 -42.31
CA ALA A 234 -2.44 0.29 -43.27
C ALA A 234 -2.28 -1.15 -42.78
N ASP A 235 -2.81 -1.49 -41.58
CA ASP A 235 -2.66 -2.81 -40.92
C ASP A 235 -1.21 -3.31 -40.93
N ILE A 236 -0.30 -2.45 -40.46
CA ILE A 236 1.14 -2.75 -40.43
C ILE A 236 1.39 -3.74 -39.29
N LYS A 237 1.86 -4.93 -39.64
CA LYS A 237 2.19 -6.01 -38.70
C LYS A 237 3.44 -6.78 -39.15
N GLY A 238 4.28 -7.11 -38.18
CA GLY A 238 5.48 -7.92 -38.40
C GLY A 238 6.68 -7.10 -38.85
N ARG A 239 7.86 -7.60 -38.46
CA ARG A 239 9.15 -6.95 -38.69
C ARG A 239 9.36 -6.48 -40.14
N HIS A 240 9.01 -7.31 -41.12
CA HIS A 240 9.23 -6.99 -42.53
C HIS A 240 8.45 -5.72 -42.95
N LYS A 241 7.18 -5.60 -42.55
CA LYS A 241 6.37 -4.43 -42.91
C LYS A 241 6.82 -3.13 -42.21
N PHE A 242 7.30 -3.22 -40.96
CA PHE A 242 7.86 -2.08 -40.27
C PHE A 242 9.23 -1.61 -40.79
N LEU A 243 9.99 -2.49 -41.43
CA LEU A 243 11.27 -2.15 -42.06
C LEU A 243 11.15 -1.74 -43.55
N SER A 244 10.02 -2.04 -44.18
CA SER A 244 9.74 -1.64 -45.56
C SER A 244 9.09 -0.27 -45.58
N ASP A 245 9.25 0.44 -46.71
CA ASP A 245 8.60 1.73 -46.87
C ASP A 245 7.08 1.62 -46.85
N PHE A 246 6.47 2.55 -46.19
CA PHE A 246 5.03 2.69 -46.17
C PHE A 246 4.55 3.25 -47.52
N THR A 247 3.63 2.54 -48.16
CA THR A 247 3.15 2.85 -49.52
C THR A 247 1.64 3.01 -49.60
N ALA A 248 0.90 2.53 -48.60
CA ALA A 248 -0.55 2.61 -48.59
C ALA A 248 -1.01 4.07 -48.38
N ASN A 249 -1.68 4.65 -49.37
CA ASN A 249 -2.22 5.99 -49.25
C ASN A 249 -3.55 6.08 -50.03
N SER A 250 -4.64 6.14 -49.29
CA SER A 250 -5.98 6.27 -49.88
C SER A 250 -6.32 7.75 -50.01
N ARG A 251 -6.58 8.21 -51.25
CA ARG A 251 -6.91 9.58 -51.61
C ARG A 251 -5.87 10.62 -51.16
N ASP A 252 -4.58 10.25 -51.18
CA ASP A 252 -3.46 11.11 -50.77
C ASP A 252 -3.63 11.78 -49.39
N LYS A 253 -4.20 11.02 -48.46
CA LYS A 253 -4.50 11.49 -47.11
C LYS A 253 -3.26 11.69 -46.26
N TYR A 254 -2.19 10.92 -46.54
CA TYR A 254 -1.00 10.86 -45.71
C TYR A 254 0.24 11.39 -46.46
N ASP A 255 1.09 12.11 -45.74
CA ASP A 255 2.44 12.44 -46.19
C ASP A 255 3.34 11.22 -45.96
N LEU A 256 3.57 10.43 -47.03
CA LEU A 256 4.37 9.20 -46.96
C LEU A 256 5.86 9.47 -46.71
N ASP A 257 6.37 10.61 -47.13
CA ASP A 257 7.78 10.98 -46.89
C ASP A 257 8.00 11.25 -45.39
N GLN A 258 7.11 12.03 -44.77
CA GLN A 258 7.13 12.24 -43.32
C GLN A 258 6.98 10.93 -42.56
N LEU A 259 6.02 10.09 -42.92
CA LEU A 259 5.77 8.80 -42.28
C LEU A 259 6.94 7.81 -42.41
N ASN A 260 7.60 7.75 -43.57
CA ASN A 260 8.76 6.91 -43.75
C ASN A 260 9.99 7.42 -43.02
N ALA A 261 10.16 8.74 -42.89
CA ALA A 261 11.20 9.33 -42.03
C ALA A 261 10.97 8.97 -40.55
N LEU A 262 9.73 9.11 -40.06
CA LEU A 262 9.35 8.71 -38.70
C LEU A 262 9.56 7.22 -38.47
N ARG A 263 9.12 6.36 -39.41
CA ARG A 263 9.33 4.90 -39.36
C ARG A 263 10.80 4.56 -39.21
N SER A 264 11.67 5.14 -40.04
CA SER A 264 13.11 4.88 -40.00
C SER A 264 13.70 5.28 -38.64
N GLN A 265 13.33 6.48 -38.11
CA GLN A 265 13.82 6.97 -36.83
C GLN A 265 13.36 6.12 -35.66
N LEU A 266 12.12 5.60 -35.72
CA LEU A 266 11.54 4.77 -34.66
C LEU A 266 12.03 3.32 -34.71
N VAL A 267 12.06 2.72 -35.92
CA VAL A 267 12.20 1.27 -36.03
C VAL A 267 13.66 0.83 -36.23
N GLU A 268 14.50 1.62 -36.91
CA GLU A 268 15.88 1.21 -37.17
C GLU A 268 16.75 1.04 -35.91
N PRO A 269 16.74 1.97 -34.91
CA PRO A 269 17.50 1.76 -33.68
C PRO A 269 17.04 0.50 -32.93
N LEU A 270 15.73 0.29 -32.92
CA LEU A 270 15.11 -0.86 -32.28
C LEU A 270 15.52 -2.17 -32.95
N ASP A 271 15.50 -2.22 -34.29
CA ASP A 271 15.89 -3.42 -35.04
C ASP A 271 17.38 -3.75 -34.89
N LYS A 272 18.26 -2.76 -34.82
CA LYS A 272 19.70 -2.95 -34.53
C LYS A 272 19.94 -3.66 -33.20
N LEU A 273 19.16 -3.36 -32.17
CA LEU A 273 19.20 -4.06 -30.88
C LEU A 273 18.59 -5.46 -31.01
N LEU A 274 17.33 -5.53 -31.41
CA LEU A 274 16.53 -6.76 -31.35
C LEU A 274 16.94 -7.84 -32.34
N ASN A 275 17.55 -7.48 -33.47
CA ASN A 275 18.03 -8.44 -34.48
C ASN A 275 19.52 -8.81 -34.34
N SER A 276 20.05 -8.65 -33.13
CA SER A 276 21.42 -9.05 -32.84
C SER A 276 21.57 -10.56 -32.80
N ARG A 277 22.72 -11.05 -33.31
CA ARG A 277 23.09 -12.48 -33.22
C ARG A 277 23.44 -12.85 -31.78
N LYS A 278 23.40 -14.14 -31.48
CA LYS A 278 23.88 -14.70 -30.22
C LYS A 278 25.33 -14.27 -29.96
N GLN A 279 25.59 -13.67 -28.79
CA GLN A 279 26.89 -13.09 -28.44
C GLN A 279 27.04 -12.98 -26.90
N LYS A 280 28.22 -12.55 -26.42
CA LYS A 280 28.46 -12.35 -25.00
C LYS A 280 27.47 -11.37 -24.39
N GLY A 281 27.05 -11.62 -23.14
CA GLY A 281 26.13 -10.75 -22.39
C GLY A 281 26.64 -9.33 -22.29
N SER A 282 27.95 -9.12 -22.06
CA SER A 282 28.58 -7.79 -22.07
C SER A 282 28.42 -7.03 -23.39
N SER A 283 28.42 -7.75 -24.54
CA SER A 283 28.19 -7.15 -25.84
C SER A 283 26.73 -6.77 -26.08
N LEU A 284 25.78 -7.58 -25.59
CA LEU A 284 24.36 -7.26 -25.62
C LEU A 284 24.03 -6.06 -24.71
N LEU A 285 24.65 -6.01 -23.55
CA LEU A 285 24.51 -4.89 -22.61
C LEU A 285 25.00 -3.57 -23.23
N LYS A 286 26.19 -3.56 -23.87
CA LYS A 286 26.69 -2.40 -24.62
C LYS A 286 25.73 -1.94 -25.71
N LYS A 287 25.14 -2.87 -26.45
CA LYS A 287 24.14 -2.54 -27.48
C LYS A 287 22.86 -1.96 -26.86
N LEU A 288 22.42 -2.49 -25.73
CA LEU A 288 21.29 -1.92 -24.99
C LEU A 288 21.59 -0.48 -24.57
N VAL A 289 22.75 -0.21 -23.96
CA VAL A 289 23.13 1.14 -23.54
C VAL A 289 23.16 2.10 -24.74
N VAL A 290 23.80 1.71 -25.85
CA VAL A 290 23.82 2.51 -27.10
C VAL A 290 22.40 2.77 -27.62
N PHE A 291 21.51 1.78 -27.54
CA PHE A 291 20.11 1.95 -27.93
C PHE A 291 19.39 2.94 -26.99
N LEU A 292 19.52 2.78 -25.67
CA LEU A 292 18.88 3.68 -24.68
C LEU A 292 19.34 5.15 -24.87
N GLU A 293 20.62 5.35 -25.20
CA GLU A 293 21.16 6.69 -25.50
C GLU A 293 20.61 7.21 -26.84
N ALA A 294 20.56 6.39 -27.88
CA ALA A 294 20.07 6.77 -29.21
C ALA A 294 18.60 7.22 -29.17
N VAL A 295 17.77 6.54 -28.35
CA VAL A 295 16.36 6.90 -28.18
C VAL A 295 16.11 7.82 -26.97
N GLN A 296 17.18 8.41 -26.43
CA GLN A 296 17.17 9.47 -25.41
C GLN A 296 16.47 9.08 -24.07
N VAL A 297 16.43 7.79 -23.70
CA VAL A 297 15.80 7.34 -22.45
C VAL A 297 16.29 8.09 -21.21
N PRO A 298 17.62 8.32 -21.00
CA PRO A 298 18.09 9.08 -19.84
C PRO A 298 17.55 10.51 -19.78
N SER A 299 17.48 11.20 -20.94
CA SER A 299 16.95 12.56 -21.04
C SER A 299 15.44 12.61 -20.77
N GLN A 300 14.70 11.63 -21.27
CA GLN A 300 13.26 11.52 -21.00
C GLN A 300 12.96 11.19 -19.54
N MET A 301 13.76 10.33 -18.91
CA MET A 301 13.67 10.08 -17.46
C MET A 301 13.94 11.35 -16.65
N ALA A 302 14.95 12.12 -17.03
CA ALA A 302 15.22 13.40 -16.38
C ALA A 302 14.09 14.41 -16.57
N ALA A 303 13.48 14.48 -17.77
CA ALA A 303 12.34 15.36 -18.06
C ALA A 303 11.08 14.93 -17.30
N LEU A 304 10.84 13.63 -17.20
CA LEU A 304 9.75 13.06 -16.38
C LEU A 304 9.92 13.46 -14.92
N THR A 305 11.13 13.28 -14.38
CA THR A 305 11.48 13.62 -13.00
C THR A 305 11.34 15.12 -12.72
N ALA A 306 11.74 15.98 -13.65
CA ALA A 306 11.63 17.43 -13.48
C ALA A 306 10.19 17.95 -13.36
N LYS A 307 9.23 17.29 -14.01
CA LYS A 307 7.80 17.65 -13.99
C LYS A 307 7.02 16.98 -12.85
N ALA A 308 7.64 16.03 -12.17
CA ALA A 308 7.00 15.20 -11.16
C ALA A 308 6.87 15.91 -9.80
N SER A 309 5.97 15.44 -8.95
CA SER A 309 5.92 15.80 -7.53
C SER A 309 7.18 15.31 -6.80
N GLU A 310 7.49 15.85 -5.63
CA GLU A 310 8.70 15.46 -4.86
C GLU A 310 8.75 13.93 -4.58
N ALA A 311 7.61 13.32 -4.27
CA ALA A 311 7.54 11.87 -4.06
C ALA A 311 7.81 11.07 -5.35
N GLU A 312 7.29 11.53 -6.48
CA GLU A 312 7.54 10.90 -7.78
C GLU A 312 8.98 11.13 -8.27
N LYS A 313 9.60 12.26 -7.94
CA LYS A 313 11.03 12.51 -8.21
C LYS A 313 11.89 11.47 -7.52
N GLU A 314 11.67 11.27 -6.21
CA GLU A 314 12.40 10.27 -5.45
C GLU A 314 12.16 8.86 -5.99
N GLN A 315 10.91 8.52 -6.34
CA GLN A 315 10.58 7.25 -7.00
C GLN A 315 11.38 7.05 -8.28
N ASN A 316 11.37 8.03 -9.19
CA ASN A 316 12.08 7.94 -10.46
C ASN A 316 13.59 7.77 -10.26
N GLU A 317 14.20 8.47 -9.29
CA GLU A 317 15.61 8.35 -8.94
C GLU A 317 15.95 6.97 -8.39
N GLN A 318 15.13 6.43 -7.48
CA GLN A 318 15.33 5.09 -6.92
C GLN A 318 15.16 4.00 -7.98
N VAL A 319 14.15 4.12 -8.85
CA VAL A 319 13.94 3.18 -9.97
C VAL A 319 15.11 3.21 -10.95
N TRP A 320 15.60 4.41 -11.29
CA TRP A 320 16.78 4.52 -12.17
C TRP A 320 18.02 3.92 -11.55
N LYS A 321 18.23 4.14 -10.26
CA LYS A 321 19.34 3.52 -9.51
C LYS A 321 19.23 2.00 -9.48
N ALA A 322 18.05 1.45 -9.17
CA ALA A 322 17.82 0.01 -9.15
C ALA A 322 18.04 -0.62 -10.55
N PHE A 323 17.59 0.06 -11.61
CA PHE A 323 17.85 -0.36 -12.98
C PHE A 323 19.35 -0.38 -13.31
N SER A 324 20.10 0.67 -12.94
CA SER A 324 21.54 0.73 -13.17
C SER A 324 22.27 -0.39 -12.42
N GLN A 325 21.90 -0.65 -11.18
CA GLN A 325 22.46 -1.75 -10.39
C GLN A 325 22.14 -3.12 -10.98
N LEU A 326 20.93 -3.29 -11.54
CA LEU A 326 20.56 -4.52 -12.25
C LEU A 326 21.44 -4.73 -13.49
N LEU A 327 21.73 -3.69 -14.28
CA LEU A 327 22.62 -3.79 -15.44
C LEU A 327 24.04 -4.22 -15.03
N GLU A 328 24.57 -3.68 -13.93
CA GLU A 328 25.87 -4.09 -13.36
C GLU A 328 25.87 -5.56 -12.90
N GLN A 329 24.78 -6.01 -12.28
CA GLN A 329 24.61 -7.41 -11.87
C GLN A 329 24.55 -8.34 -13.09
N VAL A 330 23.79 -7.96 -14.14
CA VAL A 330 23.72 -8.71 -15.39
C VAL A 330 25.09 -8.81 -16.05
N GLU A 331 25.88 -7.74 -16.05
CA GLU A 331 27.26 -7.76 -16.56
C GLU A 331 28.14 -8.70 -15.75
N THR A 332 28.07 -8.64 -14.44
CA THR A 332 28.89 -9.45 -13.52
C THR A 332 28.59 -10.95 -13.64
N ILE A 333 27.29 -11.30 -13.74
CA ILE A 333 26.87 -12.71 -13.72
C ILE A 333 26.91 -13.31 -15.14
N PHE A 334 26.43 -12.58 -16.14
CA PHE A 334 26.21 -13.09 -17.50
C PHE A 334 27.11 -12.44 -18.54
N GLY A 335 28.01 -11.54 -18.16
CA GLY A 335 28.84 -10.79 -19.10
C GLY A 335 29.67 -11.64 -20.03
N GLU A 336 30.24 -12.75 -19.54
CA GLU A 336 31.03 -13.69 -20.32
C GLU A 336 30.20 -14.81 -20.98
N GLU A 337 28.94 -14.99 -20.55
CA GLU A 337 28.04 -16.00 -21.10
C GLU A 337 27.55 -15.62 -22.51
N THR A 338 27.38 -16.62 -23.37
CA THR A 338 26.85 -16.42 -24.71
C THR A 338 25.33 -16.53 -24.72
N LEU A 339 24.65 -15.39 -24.81
CA LEU A 339 23.20 -15.27 -24.75
C LEU A 339 22.59 -14.94 -26.11
N SER A 340 21.36 -15.39 -26.33
CA SER A 340 20.48 -14.81 -27.35
C SER A 340 19.88 -13.47 -26.84
N VAL A 341 19.37 -12.65 -27.75
CA VAL A 341 18.66 -11.42 -27.39
C VAL A 341 17.41 -11.75 -26.57
N ASP A 342 16.73 -12.84 -26.91
CA ASP A 342 15.53 -13.30 -26.22
C ASP A 342 15.84 -13.65 -24.73
N ASP A 343 16.91 -14.43 -24.49
CA ASP A 343 17.36 -14.79 -23.15
C ASP A 343 17.78 -13.54 -22.37
N PHE A 344 18.55 -12.64 -22.99
CA PHE A 344 19.03 -11.41 -22.39
C PHE A 344 17.89 -10.49 -21.95
N LEU A 345 16.90 -10.25 -22.82
CA LEU A 345 15.74 -9.41 -22.49
C LEU A 345 14.84 -10.06 -21.42
N SER A 346 14.71 -11.39 -21.45
CA SER A 346 13.96 -12.13 -20.44
C SER A 346 14.62 -12.05 -19.05
N ILE A 347 15.96 -12.16 -18.98
CA ILE A 347 16.72 -11.97 -17.74
C ILE A 347 16.53 -10.55 -17.21
N LEU A 348 16.71 -9.55 -18.08
CA LEU A 348 16.56 -8.15 -17.70
C LEU A 348 15.15 -7.83 -17.19
N ARG A 349 14.12 -8.27 -17.92
CA ARG A 349 12.72 -8.11 -17.52
C ARG A 349 12.43 -8.77 -16.16
N SER A 350 12.86 -10.01 -16.00
CA SER A 350 12.65 -10.75 -14.74
C SER A 350 13.36 -10.08 -13.57
N GLY A 351 14.57 -9.60 -13.79
CA GLY A 351 15.30 -8.82 -12.79
C GLY A 351 14.57 -7.53 -12.40
N MET A 352 14.06 -6.76 -13.38
CA MET A 352 13.29 -5.54 -13.09
C MET A 352 11.99 -5.80 -12.36
N LEU A 353 11.28 -6.89 -12.67
CA LEU A 353 10.05 -7.26 -11.97
C LEU A 353 10.30 -7.74 -10.52
N ALA A 354 11.50 -8.26 -10.25
CA ALA A 354 11.93 -8.68 -8.92
C ALA A 354 12.57 -7.54 -8.10
N CYS A 355 12.89 -6.40 -8.73
CA CYS A 355 13.44 -5.25 -8.03
C CYS A 355 12.35 -4.47 -7.31
N ASP A 356 12.62 -4.18 -6.06
CA ASP A 356 11.83 -3.28 -5.24
C ASP A 356 12.62 -2.00 -4.97
N TYR A 357 11.92 -0.91 -4.71
CA TYR A 357 12.52 0.36 -4.30
C TYR A 357 11.85 0.88 -3.03
N ARG A 358 12.59 1.65 -2.25
CA ARG A 358 12.06 2.35 -1.07
C ARG A 358 12.15 3.84 -1.30
N THR A 359 11.03 4.51 -1.09
CA THR A 359 11.01 5.97 -0.99
C THR A 359 11.11 6.37 0.48
N VAL A 360 11.79 7.47 0.75
CA VAL A 360 11.81 8.09 2.08
C VAL A 360 10.98 9.37 1.97
N PRO A 361 10.03 9.61 2.89
CA PRO A 361 9.21 10.82 2.78
C PRO A 361 10.08 12.07 2.87
N ALA A 362 9.84 13.05 1.99
CA ALA A 362 10.56 14.32 1.95
C ALA A 362 10.42 15.14 3.24
N THR A 363 9.43 14.83 4.07
CA THR A 363 9.20 15.42 5.38
C THR A 363 8.96 14.35 6.44
N VAL A 364 9.41 14.62 7.66
CA VAL A 364 9.16 13.76 8.82
C VAL A 364 7.70 13.86 9.31
N ASP A 365 6.98 14.92 8.93
CA ASP A 365 5.59 15.15 9.34
C ASP A 365 4.61 14.55 8.32
N VAL A 366 4.46 13.24 8.36
CA VAL A 366 3.56 12.45 7.50
C VAL A 366 2.71 11.49 8.32
N VAL A 367 1.56 11.12 7.81
CA VAL A 367 0.75 10.03 8.36
C VAL A 367 1.41 8.71 8.01
N ASN A 368 1.76 7.92 9.03
CA ASN A 368 2.29 6.58 8.81
C ASN A 368 1.14 5.61 8.53
N VAL A 369 1.30 4.79 7.49
CA VAL A 369 0.35 3.74 7.12
C VAL A 369 1.08 2.40 7.20
N LYS A 370 0.56 1.47 8.01
CA LYS A 370 1.22 0.18 8.29
C LYS A 370 0.20 -0.95 8.36
N LYS A 371 0.68 -2.18 8.32
CA LYS A 371 -0.13 -3.35 8.69
C LYS A 371 -0.27 -3.44 10.21
N TYR A 372 -1.41 -3.91 10.69
CA TYR A 372 -1.66 -4.04 12.14
C TYR A 372 -0.93 -5.22 12.79
N ASP A 373 -0.48 -6.22 12.03
CA ASP A 373 0.24 -7.40 12.54
C ASP A 373 1.62 -7.07 13.14
N LEU A 374 2.17 -5.90 12.81
CA LEU A 374 3.45 -5.40 13.32
C LEU A 374 3.30 -4.31 14.38
N ILE A 375 2.08 -4.10 14.89
CA ILE A 375 1.84 -3.00 15.82
C ILE A 375 2.25 -3.36 17.25
N GLN A 376 2.77 -2.36 17.95
CA GLN A 376 3.08 -2.42 19.37
C GLN A 376 2.14 -1.49 20.16
N PRO A 377 1.87 -1.77 21.44
CA PRO A 377 1.15 -0.83 22.30
C PRO A 377 1.80 0.56 22.32
N HIS A 378 0.97 1.59 22.42
CA HIS A 378 1.39 3.01 22.49
C HIS A 378 2.24 3.50 21.31
N SER A 379 1.95 3.01 20.10
CA SER A 379 2.71 3.35 18.89
C SER A 379 2.51 4.80 18.43
N ALA A 380 1.33 5.37 18.64
CA ALA A 380 1.01 6.76 18.28
C ALA A 380 -0.10 7.34 19.16
N PRO A 381 -0.22 8.68 19.27
CA PRO A 381 -1.34 9.31 19.96
C PRO A 381 -2.70 8.97 19.33
N TYR A 382 -2.82 9.06 18.01
CA TYR A 382 -4.07 8.85 17.27
C TYR A 382 -3.91 7.70 16.30
N VAL A 383 -4.75 6.67 16.41
CA VAL A 383 -4.68 5.48 15.57
C VAL A 383 -6.02 5.21 14.90
N PHE A 384 -6.00 5.00 13.60
CA PHE A 384 -7.14 4.57 12.79
C PHE A 384 -6.84 3.19 12.21
N ALA A 385 -7.60 2.17 12.60
CA ALA A 385 -7.47 0.82 12.07
C ALA A 385 -8.65 0.53 11.13
N LEU A 386 -8.35 0.23 9.87
CA LEU A 386 -9.31 0.06 8.79
C LEU A 386 -9.40 -1.40 8.35
N GLY A 387 -10.55 -1.77 7.80
CA GLY A 387 -10.75 -3.12 7.28
C GLY A 387 -10.89 -4.17 8.37
N MET A 388 -11.49 -3.83 9.50
CA MET A 388 -11.64 -4.71 10.66
C MET A 388 -12.78 -5.72 10.46
N THR A 389 -12.76 -6.42 9.33
CA THR A 389 -13.76 -7.45 8.96
C THR A 389 -13.34 -8.83 9.43
N GLN A 390 -14.27 -9.77 9.41
CA GLN A 390 -14.03 -11.15 9.86
C GLN A 390 -12.95 -11.86 9.03
N SER A 391 -12.88 -11.59 7.73
CA SER A 391 -11.89 -12.21 6.84
C SER A 391 -10.50 -11.55 6.91
N HIS A 392 -10.39 -10.33 7.47
CA HIS A 392 -9.15 -9.54 7.46
C HIS A 392 -8.61 -9.19 8.84
N PHE A 393 -9.40 -9.37 9.91
CA PHE A 393 -8.90 -9.07 11.26
C PHE A 393 -9.35 -10.10 12.31
N PRO A 394 -8.40 -10.70 13.04
CA PRO A 394 -6.99 -10.77 12.66
C PRO A 394 -6.83 -11.68 11.45
N LYS A 395 -5.94 -11.31 10.55
CA LYS A 395 -5.62 -12.17 9.40
C LYS A 395 -4.80 -13.35 9.90
N VAL A 396 -5.48 -14.42 10.22
CA VAL A 396 -4.84 -15.63 10.70
C VAL A 396 -4.21 -16.34 9.51
N GLY A 397 -2.92 -16.68 9.59
CA GLY A 397 -2.22 -17.35 8.51
C GLY A 397 -2.90 -18.69 8.15
N GLN A 398 -3.36 -18.82 6.91
CA GLN A 398 -3.77 -20.12 6.37
C GLN A 398 -2.53 -20.90 5.98
N ASN A 399 -2.52 -22.21 6.27
CA ASN A 399 -1.47 -23.08 5.79
C ASN A 399 -1.58 -23.21 4.26
N LYS A 400 -0.71 -22.51 3.52
CA LYS A 400 -0.62 -22.57 2.03
C LYS A 400 0.51 -23.48 1.55
N SER A 401 1.12 -24.26 2.44
CA SER A 401 2.22 -25.13 2.06
C SER A 401 1.73 -26.49 1.54
N LEU A 402 2.66 -27.26 0.95
CA LEU A 402 2.39 -28.61 0.45
C LEU A 402 2.00 -29.60 1.55
N LEU A 403 2.42 -29.36 2.81
CA LEU A 403 2.13 -30.22 3.95
C LEU A 403 0.98 -29.62 4.77
N SER A 404 -0.03 -30.42 5.05
CA SER A 404 -1.08 -30.08 6.00
C SER A 404 -0.53 -30.01 7.43
N ASP A 405 -1.24 -29.38 8.35
CA ASP A 405 -0.84 -29.31 9.76
C ASP A 405 -0.85 -30.70 10.44
N GLU A 406 -1.70 -31.62 9.99
CA GLU A 406 -1.71 -33.00 10.47
C GLU A 406 -0.45 -33.77 10.03
N GLU A 407 -0.02 -33.59 8.78
CA GLU A 407 1.22 -34.19 8.29
C GLU A 407 2.45 -33.62 8.99
N ARG A 408 2.48 -32.32 9.25
CA ARG A 408 3.53 -31.66 10.03
C ARG A 408 3.57 -32.17 11.46
N SER A 409 2.41 -32.36 12.11
CA SER A 409 2.34 -32.92 13.45
C SER A 409 2.93 -34.34 13.50
N ARG A 410 2.57 -35.19 12.53
CA ARG A 410 3.16 -36.55 12.42
C ARG A 410 4.66 -36.55 12.19
N ILE A 411 5.16 -35.60 11.39
CA ILE A 411 6.61 -35.44 11.17
C ILE A 411 7.28 -35.01 12.47
N ASN A 412 6.69 -34.03 13.18
CA ASN A 412 7.22 -33.55 14.46
C ASN A 412 7.26 -34.66 15.53
N GLU A 413 6.24 -35.51 15.58
CA GLU A 413 6.21 -36.68 16.50
C GLU A 413 7.29 -37.73 16.17
N ALA A 414 7.70 -37.80 14.91
CA ALA A 414 8.70 -38.77 14.44
C ALA A 414 10.13 -38.22 14.41
N THR A 415 10.32 -36.94 14.73
CA THR A 415 11.63 -36.23 14.63
C THR A 415 12.14 -35.85 16.03
N ASP A 416 13.46 -35.70 16.19
CA ASP A 416 14.07 -35.22 17.43
C ASP A 416 13.57 -33.82 17.83
N GLU A 417 13.46 -33.57 19.14
CA GLU A 417 12.88 -32.37 19.77
C GLU A 417 13.47 -31.01 19.29
N HIS A 418 14.59 -31.02 18.57
CA HIS A 418 15.23 -29.78 18.05
C HIS A 418 14.88 -29.41 16.63
N ARG A 419 14.01 -30.16 15.94
CA ARG A 419 13.61 -29.90 14.54
C ARG A 419 12.12 -30.11 14.38
N SER A 420 11.34 -29.08 14.65
CA SER A 420 9.89 -29.14 14.46
C SER A 420 9.44 -28.25 13.32
N LEU A 421 8.49 -28.75 12.54
CA LEU A 421 7.76 -27.95 11.56
C LEU A 421 6.68 -27.13 12.28
N ASP A 422 6.54 -25.87 11.91
CA ASP A 422 5.53 -24.98 12.49
C ASP A 422 4.10 -25.46 12.15
N ILE A 423 3.24 -25.65 13.15
CA ILE A 423 1.84 -25.99 13.00
C ILE A 423 1.06 -24.68 13.04
N VAL A 424 0.67 -24.21 11.86
CA VAL A 424 0.14 -22.86 11.66
C VAL A 424 -1.21 -22.66 12.38
N THR A 425 -2.10 -23.64 12.36
CA THR A 425 -3.47 -23.49 12.88
C THR A 425 -3.58 -23.60 14.39
N GLN A 426 -2.70 -24.34 15.05
CA GLN A 426 -2.77 -24.62 16.49
C GLN A 426 -2.57 -23.35 17.35
N SER A 427 -1.74 -22.43 16.89
CA SER A 427 -1.45 -21.19 17.62
C SER A 427 -2.24 -19.96 17.12
N ASN A 428 -3.09 -20.14 16.11
CA ASN A 428 -3.74 -19.01 15.42
C ASN A 428 -4.68 -18.22 16.32
N SER A 429 -5.48 -18.89 17.16
CA SER A 429 -6.39 -18.19 18.07
C SER A 429 -5.63 -17.37 19.10
N GLN A 430 -4.59 -17.94 19.71
CA GLN A 430 -3.76 -17.24 20.71
C GLN A 430 -3.04 -16.03 20.11
N ARG A 431 -2.51 -16.19 18.90
CA ARG A 431 -1.90 -15.08 18.15
C ARG A 431 -2.91 -14.01 17.76
N GLY A 432 -4.11 -14.43 17.36
CA GLY A 432 -5.19 -13.50 17.07
C GLY A 432 -5.54 -12.64 18.28
N HIS A 433 -5.63 -13.23 19.46
CA HIS A 433 -5.85 -12.48 20.71
C HIS A 433 -4.71 -11.49 21.00
N PHE A 434 -3.46 -11.92 20.84
CA PHE A 434 -2.31 -11.04 21.05
C PHE A 434 -2.30 -9.85 20.09
N VAL A 435 -2.55 -10.08 18.78
CA VAL A 435 -2.65 -9.01 17.78
C VAL A 435 -3.79 -8.06 18.11
N ALA A 436 -4.96 -8.59 18.49
CA ALA A 436 -6.11 -7.77 18.88
C ALA A 436 -5.79 -6.91 20.12
N MET A 437 -5.20 -7.48 21.15
CA MET A 437 -4.82 -6.75 22.36
C MET A 437 -3.73 -5.71 22.12
N SER A 438 -2.75 -6.02 21.25
CA SER A 438 -1.72 -5.05 20.84
C SER A 438 -2.34 -3.88 20.09
N LEU A 439 -3.30 -4.14 19.18
CA LEU A 439 -4.02 -3.12 18.45
C LEU A 439 -4.89 -2.26 19.37
N PHE A 440 -5.63 -2.87 20.30
CA PHE A 440 -6.50 -2.12 21.22
C PHE A 440 -5.74 -1.22 22.19
N ASN A 441 -4.44 -1.42 22.33
CA ASN A 441 -3.53 -0.58 23.09
C ASN A 441 -2.58 0.25 22.21
N ALA A 442 -2.79 0.27 20.88
CA ALA A 442 -1.88 0.95 19.94
C ALA A 442 -1.86 2.48 20.10
N ALA A 443 -2.97 3.06 20.53
CA ALA A 443 -3.08 4.50 20.72
C ALA A 443 -2.78 4.92 22.16
N SER A 444 -2.25 6.12 22.33
CA SER A 444 -2.14 6.73 23.67
C SER A 444 -3.26 7.73 23.96
N GLU A 445 -3.96 8.24 22.96
CA GLU A 445 -5.05 9.22 23.11
C GLU A 445 -6.39 8.72 22.55
N GLN A 446 -6.42 8.35 21.25
CA GLN A 446 -7.64 7.90 20.60
C GLN A 446 -7.38 6.76 19.60
N LEU A 447 -8.20 5.73 19.67
CA LEU A 447 -8.23 4.61 18.74
C LEU A 447 -9.61 4.54 18.06
N VAL A 448 -9.58 4.48 16.74
CA VAL A 448 -10.75 4.21 15.90
C VAL A 448 -10.57 2.88 15.21
N LEU A 449 -11.50 1.97 15.40
CA LEU A 449 -11.59 0.68 14.74
C LEU A 449 -12.72 0.75 13.73
N SER A 450 -12.41 0.60 12.44
CA SER A 450 -13.40 0.79 11.37
C SER A 450 -13.61 -0.48 10.57
N GLN A 451 -14.89 -0.76 10.29
CA GLN A 451 -15.31 -1.89 9.48
C GLN A 451 -16.15 -1.40 8.30
N PRO A 452 -15.74 -1.66 7.05
CA PRO A 452 -16.59 -1.49 5.88
C PRO A 452 -17.55 -2.67 5.73
N GLN A 453 -18.81 -2.41 5.37
CA GLN A 453 -19.79 -3.47 5.07
C GLN A 453 -19.44 -4.20 3.76
N ILE A 454 -18.82 -3.48 2.82
CA ILE A 454 -18.36 -4.02 1.53
C ILE A 454 -16.85 -3.82 1.43
N LEU A 455 -16.13 -4.93 1.32
CA LEU A 455 -14.69 -4.98 1.13
C LEU A 455 -14.37 -5.72 -0.17
N ASN A 456 -13.57 -5.12 -1.07
CA ASN A 456 -13.26 -5.71 -2.39
C ASN A 456 -14.50 -6.20 -3.14
N GLU A 457 -15.54 -5.35 -3.19
CA GLU A 457 -16.83 -5.62 -3.85
C GLU A 457 -17.63 -6.78 -3.23
N THR A 458 -17.18 -7.34 -2.12
CA THR A 458 -17.85 -8.43 -1.40
C THR A 458 -18.35 -7.95 -0.03
N GLN A 459 -19.53 -8.40 0.36
CA GLN A 459 -20.03 -8.17 1.72
C GLN A 459 -19.20 -9.00 2.70
N ASP A 460 -18.71 -8.38 3.77
CA ASP A 460 -17.92 -9.03 4.81
C ASP A 460 -18.45 -8.64 6.19
N ASP A 461 -18.51 -9.60 7.09
CA ASP A 461 -19.03 -9.37 8.43
C ASP A 461 -18.00 -8.68 9.33
N MET A 462 -18.51 -8.06 10.39
CA MET A 462 -17.68 -7.47 11.43
C MET A 462 -16.84 -8.54 12.14
N SER A 463 -15.57 -8.21 12.41
CA SER A 463 -14.67 -9.06 13.18
C SER A 463 -15.27 -9.46 14.54
N VAL A 464 -14.99 -10.68 14.97
CA VAL A 464 -15.39 -11.19 16.28
C VAL A 464 -14.90 -10.28 17.42
N TYR A 465 -13.69 -9.76 17.31
CA TYR A 465 -13.10 -8.87 18.32
C TYR A 465 -13.80 -7.52 18.43
N LEU A 466 -14.30 -6.97 17.32
CA LEU A 466 -15.14 -5.78 17.37
C LEU A 466 -16.50 -6.06 17.99
N LYS A 467 -17.11 -7.21 17.68
CA LYS A 467 -18.35 -7.65 18.34
C LYS A 467 -18.18 -7.78 19.83
N GLU A 468 -17.06 -8.33 20.31
CA GLU A 468 -16.73 -8.41 21.73
C GLU A 468 -16.65 -7.03 22.41
N LEU A 469 -16.07 -6.04 21.73
CA LEU A 469 -16.01 -4.66 22.22
C LEU A 469 -17.41 -4.02 22.33
N LEU A 470 -18.27 -4.26 21.35
CA LEU A 470 -19.67 -3.81 21.40
C LEU A 470 -20.43 -4.49 22.54
N ASP A 471 -20.21 -5.78 22.76
CA ASP A 471 -20.80 -6.52 23.88
C ASP A 471 -20.31 -6.04 25.25
N LEU A 472 -19.14 -5.43 25.33
CA LEU A 472 -18.66 -4.76 26.55
C LEU A 472 -19.36 -3.41 26.81
N GLY A 473 -20.10 -2.89 25.83
CA GLY A 473 -20.86 -1.65 25.95
C GLY A 473 -20.29 -0.46 25.18
N LEU A 474 -19.33 -0.66 24.25
CA LEU A 474 -18.98 0.36 23.28
C LEU A 474 -20.12 0.54 22.28
N SER A 475 -20.25 1.76 21.75
CA SER A 475 -21.30 2.08 20.78
C SER A 475 -20.76 1.95 19.36
N LEU A 476 -21.56 1.35 18.48
CA LEU A 476 -21.30 1.36 17.04
C LEU A 476 -21.65 2.73 16.49
N VAL A 477 -20.71 3.37 15.80
CA VAL A 477 -20.90 4.68 15.16
C VAL A 477 -20.99 4.48 13.66
N GLU A 478 -22.16 4.68 13.10
CA GLU A 478 -22.34 4.66 11.65
C GLU A 478 -21.77 5.94 11.03
N LYS A 479 -20.85 5.78 10.05
CA LYS A 479 -20.20 6.89 9.35
C LYS A 479 -20.50 6.84 7.85
N GLY A 480 -20.63 8.02 7.23
CA GLY A 480 -20.77 8.15 5.77
C GLY A 480 -22.12 7.74 5.19
N ARG A 481 -23.14 7.39 6.00
CA ARG A 481 -24.48 7.06 5.47
C ARG A 481 -25.18 8.26 4.85
N ASN A 482 -25.05 9.41 5.46
CA ASN A 482 -25.64 10.65 4.95
C ASN A 482 -24.53 11.63 4.54
N ARG A 483 -24.16 11.58 3.28
CA ARG A 483 -23.11 12.42 2.70
C ARG A 483 -23.44 13.91 2.72
N PHE A 484 -24.72 14.24 2.75
CA PHE A 484 -25.22 15.61 2.62
C PHE A 484 -25.68 16.21 3.96
N GLU A 485 -25.35 15.57 5.07
CA GLU A 485 -25.67 16.08 6.39
C GLU A 485 -25.01 17.45 6.65
N ALA A 486 -25.76 18.38 7.23
CA ALA A 486 -25.31 19.76 7.48
C ALA A 486 -24.38 19.85 8.69
N LYS A 487 -23.24 19.16 8.65
CA LYS A 487 -22.25 19.18 9.73
C LYS A 487 -20.87 19.54 9.19
N GLY A 488 -20.18 20.39 9.93
CA GLY A 488 -18.84 20.86 9.58
C GLY A 488 -17.80 19.74 9.53
N ASP A 489 -17.95 18.70 10.36
CA ASP A 489 -17.09 17.52 10.40
C ASP A 489 -17.23 16.62 9.15
N GLN A 490 -18.30 16.79 8.37
CA GLN A 490 -18.49 16.13 7.08
C GLN A 490 -17.65 16.74 5.93
N ILE A 491 -16.98 17.88 6.18
CA ILE A 491 -16.17 18.59 5.17
C ILE A 491 -14.71 18.51 5.57
N GLY A 492 -13.89 17.81 4.76
CA GLY A 492 -12.47 17.67 5.03
C GLY A 492 -11.62 18.83 4.52
N ASN A 493 -11.82 19.24 3.27
CA ASN A 493 -11.17 20.39 2.65
C ASN A 493 -12.04 20.95 1.51
N TYR A 494 -11.57 22.02 0.83
CA TYR A 494 -12.34 22.65 -0.24
C TYR A 494 -12.55 21.76 -1.47
N LYS A 495 -11.63 20.83 -1.77
CA LYS A 495 -11.77 19.85 -2.88
C LYS A 495 -12.86 18.82 -2.57
N ASP A 496 -12.95 18.41 -1.30
CA ASP A 496 -14.01 17.52 -0.83
C ASP A 496 -15.35 18.25 -0.82
N LEU A 497 -15.41 19.48 -0.35
CA LEU A 497 -16.58 20.34 -0.40
C LEU A 497 -17.09 20.50 -1.85
N LEU A 498 -16.18 20.80 -2.79
CA LEU A 498 -16.52 20.92 -4.20
C LEU A 498 -17.12 19.61 -4.75
N SER A 499 -16.48 18.48 -4.49
CA SER A 499 -16.99 17.18 -4.97
C SER A 499 -18.33 16.80 -4.32
N THR A 500 -18.58 17.24 -3.09
CA THR A 500 -19.85 17.00 -2.40
C THR A 500 -20.96 17.87 -2.98
N VAL A 501 -20.69 19.14 -3.27
CA VAL A 501 -21.63 20.05 -3.93
C VAL A 501 -21.98 19.56 -5.34
N ILE A 502 -20.98 19.10 -6.12
CA ILE A 502 -21.23 18.52 -7.45
C ILE A 502 -22.12 17.26 -7.34
N ALA A 503 -21.84 16.39 -6.37
CA ALA A 503 -22.66 15.20 -6.15
C ALA A 503 -24.08 15.53 -5.68
N LEU A 504 -24.25 16.55 -4.85
CA LEU A 504 -25.56 17.03 -4.43
C LEU A 504 -26.38 17.52 -5.64
N ASN A 505 -25.77 18.35 -6.48
CA ASN A 505 -26.41 18.86 -7.70
C ASN A 505 -26.81 17.74 -8.68
N SER A 506 -25.95 16.74 -8.86
CA SER A 506 -26.22 15.63 -9.78
C SER A 506 -27.25 14.64 -9.24
N SER A 507 -27.48 14.58 -7.94
CA SER A 507 -28.42 13.63 -7.32
C SER A 507 -29.88 14.12 -7.27
N HIS A 508 -30.17 15.36 -7.64
CA HIS A 508 -31.48 16.00 -7.57
C HIS A 508 -32.16 15.94 -6.17
N LEU A 509 -31.39 15.77 -5.12
CA LEU A 509 -31.88 15.69 -3.75
C LEU A 509 -32.17 17.06 -3.11
N ASP A 510 -31.94 18.17 -3.82
CA ASP A 510 -32.12 19.52 -3.29
C ASP A 510 -33.55 19.81 -2.83
N ALA A 511 -34.55 19.17 -3.47
CA ALA A 511 -35.94 19.34 -3.14
C ALA A 511 -36.37 18.66 -1.82
N ASP A 512 -35.61 17.66 -1.39
CA ASP A 512 -35.95 16.83 -0.21
C ASP A 512 -35.16 17.22 1.05
N LEU A 513 -34.23 18.20 0.94
CA LEU A 513 -33.46 18.66 2.08
C LEU A 513 -34.27 19.58 2.99
N ASP A 514 -34.10 19.44 4.30
CA ASP A 514 -34.68 20.39 5.25
C ASP A 514 -34.05 21.79 5.10
N LYS A 515 -34.74 22.80 5.65
CA LYS A 515 -34.37 24.20 5.47
C LYS A 515 -32.99 24.57 6.06
N GLU A 516 -32.57 23.89 7.12
CA GLU A 516 -31.26 24.08 7.75
C GLU A 516 -30.15 23.55 6.85
N THR A 517 -30.31 22.36 6.34
CA THR A 517 -29.39 21.70 5.40
C THR A 517 -29.28 22.48 4.09
N GLN A 518 -30.40 22.99 3.52
CA GLN A 518 -30.39 23.87 2.35
C GLN A 518 -29.60 25.16 2.62
N THR A 519 -29.78 25.77 3.79
CA THR A 519 -29.03 26.97 4.17
C THR A 519 -27.54 26.70 4.28
N PHE A 520 -27.16 25.59 4.91
CA PHE A 520 -25.78 25.16 5.04
C PHE A 520 -25.11 25.02 3.66
N TRP A 521 -25.71 24.28 2.74
CA TRP A 521 -25.15 24.08 1.40
C TRP A 521 -25.14 25.35 0.56
N SER A 522 -26.10 26.25 0.74
CA SER A 522 -26.08 27.57 0.07
C SER A 522 -24.90 28.43 0.51
N VAL A 523 -24.54 28.39 1.80
CA VAL A 523 -23.33 29.04 2.32
C VAL A 523 -22.05 28.38 1.78
N ALA A 524 -22.03 27.05 1.74
CA ALA A 524 -20.93 26.29 1.19
C ALA A 524 -20.65 26.61 -0.29
N VAL A 525 -21.70 26.67 -1.12
CA VAL A 525 -21.60 27.08 -2.54
C VAL A 525 -21.06 28.49 -2.69
N ARG A 526 -21.55 29.44 -1.85
CA ARG A 526 -21.03 30.83 -1.85
C ARG A 526 -19.55 30.90 -1.49
N TYR A 527 -19.12 30.12 -0.51
CA TYR A 527 -17.71 30.01 -0.14
C TYR A 527 -16.87 29.45 -1.29
N LEU A 528 -17.33 28.38 -1.93
CA LEU A 528 -16.64 27.75 -3.05
C LEU A 528 -16.47 28.74 -4.23
N ARG A 529 -17.52 29.45 -4.64
CA ARG A 529 -17.45 30.47 -5.70
C ARG A 529 -16.33 31.48 -5.39
N LYS A 530 -16.34 32.06 -4.19
CA LYS A 530 -15.34 33.03 -3.77
C LYS A 530 -13.90 32.45 -3.78
N ARG A 531 -13.75 31.16 -3.44
CA ARG A 531 -12.46 30.49 -3.42
C ARG A 531 -11.96 30.19 -4.83
N LEU A 532 -12.82 29.68 -5.69
CA LEU A 532 -12.50 29.33 -7.08
C LEU A 532 -12.17 30.58 -7.91
N ASP A 533 -12.88 31.67 -7.72
CA ASP A 533 -12.57 32.95 -8.34
C ASP A 533 -11.16 33.45 -7.94
N LYS A 534 -10.80 33.29 -6.66
CA LYS A 534 -9.49 33.68 -6.15
C LYS A 534 -8.36 32.82 -6.74
N ASP A 535 -8.59 31.52 -6.87
CA ASP A 535 -7.62 30.55 -7.36
C ASP A 535 -7.59 30.48 -8.90
N GLN A 536 -8.42 31.28 -9.60
CA GLN A 536 -8.57 31.31 -11.07
C GLN A 536 -8.91 29.91 -11.65
N VAL A 537 -9.61 29.10 -10.92
CA VAL A 537 -10.07 27.78 -11.39
C VAL A 537 -11.34 27.98 -12.22
N LEU A 538 -11.22 27.78 -13.52
CA LEU A 538 -12.36 27.77 -14.45
C LEU A 538 -13.18 26.47 -14.20
N ILE A 539 -14.19 26.57 -13.34
CA ILE A 539 -15.22 25.55 -13.27
C ILE A 539 -16.43 26.10 -14.04
N PRO A 540 -16.74 25.52 -15.20
CA PRO A 540 -17.94 25.93 -15.92
C PRO A 540 -19.15 25.65 -15.03
N ASN A 541 -20.06 26.58 -14.96
CA ASN A 541 -21.47 26.66 -14.50
C ASN A 541 -22.07 25.47 -13.70
N VAL A 542 -21.29 24.45 -13.31
CA VAL A 542 -21.73 23.26 -12.57
C VAL A 542 -22.32 23.61 -11.20
N ILE A 543 -21.98 24.80 -10.70
CA ILE A 543 -22.48 25.32 -9.42
C ILE A 543 -23.72 26.21 -9.60
N ASP A 544 -23.96 26.71 -10.81
CA ASP A 544 -25.04 27.66 -11.07
C ASP A 544 -26.35 27.00 -11.51
N ASP A 545 -26.32 25.77 -11.98
CA ASP A 545 -27.47 25.12 -12.60
C ASP A 545 -27.96 23.91 -11.78
N VAL A 546 -28.44 24.19 -10.58
CA VAL A 546 -29.12 23.21 -9.72
C VAL A 546 -30.50 22.80 -10.33
N THR A 547 -30.95 23.48 -11.36
CA THR A 547 -32.34 23.35 -11.84
C THR A 547 -32.51 22.92 -13.29
N THR A 548 -31.45 22.76 -14.10
CA THR A 548 -31.59 22.39 -15.50
C THR A 548 -30.98 21.04 -15.85
N THR A 549 -31.81 20.03 -15.86
CA THR A 549 -31.60 18.71 -16.50
C THR A 549 -31.59 18.77 -18.03
N LYS A 550 -31.10 19.82 -18.63
CA LYS A 550 -30.85 19.78 -20.06
C LYS A 550 -29.41 19.39 -20.28
N VAL A 551 -29.19 18.08 -20.46
CA VAL A 551 -28.06 17.61 -21.24
C VAL A 551 -28.12 18.38 -22.56
N ASP A 552 -27.10 19.17 -22.84
CA ASP A 552 -27.01 19.95 -24.06
C ASP A 552 -27.24 19.00 -25.26
N ASP A 553 -28.17 19.33 -26.14
CA ASP A 553 -28.49 18.50 -27.30
C ASP A 553 -27.24 18.18 -28.17
N GLN A 554 -26.17 18.98 -28.05
CA GLN A 554 -24.89 18.70 -28.68
C GLN A 554 -24.14 17.52 -28.05
N VAL A 555 -24.28 17.28 -26.75
CA VAL A 555 -23.69 16.12 -26.07
C VAL A 555 -24.49 14.85 -26.40
N MET A 556 -25.79 14.94 -26.54
CA MET A 556 -26.64 13.81 -26.96
C MET A 556 -26.43 13.39 -28.44
N GLN A 557 -25.84 14.24 -29.27
CA GLN A 557 -25.46 13.87 -30.65
C GLN A 557 -24.07 13.19 -30.73
N LEU A 558 -23.31 13.18 -29.67
CA LEU A 558 -21.97 12.57 -29.59
C LEU A 558 -21.98 11.17 -28.93
N VAL A 559 -23.10 10.73 -28.36
CA VAL A 559 -23.37 9.40 -27.84
C VAL A 559 -24.21 8.61 -28.83
#